data_3b04f77c15891ca0984929d9f0604f7e
#
_entry.id   3b04f77c15891ca0984929d9f0604f7e
#
_cell.length_a   1.000
_cell.length_b   1.000
_cell.length_c   1.000
_cell.angle_alpha   90.00
_cell.angle_beta   90.00
_cell.angle_gamma   90.00
#
_symmetry.space_group_name_H-M   'P 1'
#
loop_
_entity.id
_entity.type
_entity.pdbx_description
1 polymer ?
#
loop_
_entity_poly.entity_id
_entity_poly.type
_entity_poly.pdbx_seq_one_letter_code
_entity_poly.pdbx_strand_id
1 'polypeptide(L)'
;MASSDELYGPFRQFSYDVTDLLKAENKLAVKVYRWQPGEFNIGFVDWNPRPADESMGIFRPVWIRYSDAVSMKNPVITSKVDTVELDEAWLTVEATLCNSSDAEVSGKLIGKFDGKKFSYPVTLAAGETRTIKVTSEDAKALHMKNPRLWWCHNLGTPEIYNMDLSFVVNNKVSDSHS
;
A
#
# COMPACT_ATOMS: atom_id res chain seq x y z
N MET A 1 -3.04 4.52 -23.43
CA MET A 1 -3.05 3.95 -22.08
C MET A 1 -3.62 2.56 -22.17
N ALA A 2 -4.75 2.19 -21.67
CA ALA A 2 -5.21 0.80 -21.67
C ALA A 2 -6.65 0.68 -22.19
N SER A 3 -7.02 -0.49 -22.70
CA SER A 3 -8.33 -0.80 -23.27
C SER A 3 -9.20 -1.59 -22.28
N SER A 4 -10.50 -1.76 -22.58
CA SER A 4 -11.40 -2.61 -21.81
C SER A 4 -10.99 -4.08 -21.79
N ASP A 5 -10.18 -4.52 -22.75
CA ASP A 5 -9.70 -5.91 -22.80
C ASP A 5 -8.57 -6.17 -21.78
N GLU A 6 -7.92 -5.11 -21.32
CA GLU A 6 -6.86 -5.14 -20.32
C GLU A 6 -7.40 -4.78 -18.93
N LEU A 7 -8.35 -3.85 -18.87
CA LEU A 7 -8.93 -3.29 -17.65
C LEU A 7 -10.35 -3.80 -17.44
N TYR A 8 -10.50 -4.93 -16.78
CA TYR A 8 -11.81 -5.50 -16.48
C TYR A 8 -11.83 -6.22 -15.13
N GLY A 9 -13.00 -6.47 -14.63
CA GLY A 9 -13.26 -7.21 -13.40
C GLY A 9 -13.33 -6.34 -12.14
N PRO A 10 -14.11 -6.76 -11.14
CA PRO A 10 -14.30 -6.05 -9.88
C PRO A 10 -13.10 -6.17 -8.95
N PHE A 11 -12.94 -5.20 -8.05
CA PHE A 11 -11.92 -5.15 -6.99
C PHE A 11 -10.47 -5.20 -7.46
N ARG A 12 -10.20 -4.89 -8.71
CA ARG A 12 -8.83 -4.84 -9.26
C ARG A 12 -8.25 -3.44 -9.14
N GLN A 13 -6.95 -3.39 -8.90
CA GLN A 13 -6.16 -2.16 -8.94
C GLN A 13 -5.25 -2.19 -10.15
N PHE A 14 -5.17 -1.07 -10.85
CA PHE A 14 -4.34 -0.92 -12.04
C PHE A 14 -3.37 0.23 -11.81
N SER A 15 -2.13 0.05 -12.21
CA SER A 15 -1.08 1.06 -12.10
C SER A 15 -0.34 1.17 -13.42
N TYR A 16 -0.17 2.40 -13.89
CA TYR A 16 0.53 2.71 -15.14
C TYR A 16 1.62 3.73 -14.89
N ASP A 17 2.80 3.47 -15.43
CA ASP A 17 3.81 4.50 -15.55
C ASP A 17 3.37 5.48 -16.63
N VAL A 18 3.26 6.74 -16.25
CA VAL A 18 2.84 7.83 -17.11
C VAL A 18 3.91 8.90 -17.26
N THR A 19 5.12 8.63 -16.79
CA THR A 19 6.23 9.58 -16.74
C THR A 19 6.44 10.26 -18.09
N ASP A 20 6.57 9.49 -19.16
CA ASP A 20 6.80 9.99 -20.53
C ASP A 20 5.55 10.63 -21.17
N LEU A 21 4.39 10.50 -20.55
CA LEU A 21 3.14 11.05 -21.05
C LEU A 21 2.80 12.40 -20.45
N LEU A 22 3.47 12.78 -19.35
CA LEU A 22 3.14 13.99 -18.61
C LEU A 22 3.57 15.26 -19.37
N LYS A 23 2.69 16.28 -19.30
CA LYS A 23 2.88 17.62 -19.86
C LYS A 23 2.59 18.66 -18.78
N ALA A 24 2.74 19.93 -19.10
CA ALA A 24 2.40 21.03 -18.18
C ALA A 24 0.91 21.02 -17.79
N GLU A 25 0.04 20.62 -18.72
CA GLU A 25 -1.38 20.40 -18.48
C GLU A 25 -1.79 19.02 -18.96
N ASN A 26 -2.45 18.25 -18.10
CA ASN A 26 -2.85 16.88 -18.36
C ASN A 26 -4.35 16.70 -18.08
N LYS A 27 -5.00 15.86 -18.88
CA LYS A 27 -6.39 15.43 -18.64
C LYS A 27 -6.45 13.92 -18.65
N LEU A 28 -7.01 13.36 -17.60
CA LEU A 28 -7.30 11.93 -17.49
C LEU A 28 -8.79 11.72 -17.77
N ALA A 29 -9.10 10.84 -18.70
CA ALA A 29 -10.46 10.37 -18.95
C ALA A 29 -10.52 8.86 -18.66
N VAL A 30 -11.49 8.46 -17.86
CA VAL A 30 -11.79 7.06 -17.58
C VAL A 30 -13.21 6.78 -18.05
N LYS A 31 -13.36 5.81 -18.96
CA LYS A 31 -14.67 5.36 -19.44
C LYS A 31 -14.96 3.99 -18.82
N VAL A 32 -16.00 3.92 -18.01
CA VAL A 32 -16.47 2.66 -17.40
C VAL A 32 -17.62 2.12 -18.24
N TYR A 33 -17.51 0.87 -18.67
CA TYR A 33 -18.56 0.18 -19.40
C TYR A 33 -19.39 -0.65 -18.44
N ARG A 34 -20.70 -0.64 -18.67
CA ARG A 34 -21.61 -1.54 -17.97
C ARG A 34 -21.33 -2.98 -18.40
N TRP A 35 -21.29 -3.88 -17.44
CA TRP A 35 -21.23 -5.31 -17.72
C TRP A 35 -22.49 -5.80 -18.45
N GLN A 36 -22.35 -6.85 -19.24
CA GLN A 36 -23.45 -7.50 -19.96
C GLN A 36 -23.76 -8.85 -19.32
N PRO A 37 -24.99 -9.37 -19.50
CA PRO A 37 -25.34 -10.71 -19.06
C PRO A 37 -24.34 -11.76 -19.57
N GLY A 38 -23.80 -12.57 -18.67
CA GLY A 38 -22.77 -13.57 -18.96
C GLY A 38 -21.32 -13.09 -18.74
N GLU A 39 -21.10 -11.80 -18.51
CA GLU A 39 -19.80 -11.28 -18.13
C GLU A 39 -19.59 -11.40 -16.60
N PHE A 40 -18.31 -11.42 -16.20
CA PHE A 40 -17.94 -11.48 -14.78
C PHE A 40 -18.27 -10.15 -14.08
N ASN A 41 -19.13 -10.25 -13.06
CA ASN A 41 -19.55 -9.12 -12.25
C ASN A 41 -19.86 -9.55 -10.81
N ILE A 42 -20.16 -8.57 -9.94
CA ILE A 42 -20.71 -8.82 -8.62
C ILE A 42 -22.21 -9.12 -8.83
N GLY A 43 -22.60 -10.36 -8.60
CA GLY A 43 -24.00 -10.77 -8.68
C GLY A 43 -24.86 -10.14 -7.60
N PHE A 44 -26.14 -9.99 -7.90
CA PHE A 44 -27.17 -9.59 -6.93
C PHE A 44 -27.95 -10.82 -6.50
N VAL A 45 -28.46 -10.78 -5.29
CA VAL A 45 -29.39 -11.80 -4.79
C VAL A 45 -30.81 -11.42 -5.18
N ASP A 46 -31.66 -12.40 -5.41
CA ASP A 46 -33.01 -12.21 -5.95
C ASP A 46 -33.90 -11.29 -5.09
N TRP A 47 -33.65 -11.20 -3.81
CA TRP A 47 -34.40 -10.36 -2.87
C TRP A 47 -33.89 -8.93 -2.74
N ASN A 48 -32.78 -8.58 -3.37
CA ASN A 48 -32.25 -7.22 -3.38
C ASN A 48 -32.65 -6.52 -4.69
N PRO A 49 -33.16 -5.28 -4.63
CA PRO A 49 -33.37 -4.52 -5.82
C PRO A 49 -32.04 -4.22 -6.52
N ARG A 50 -32.06 -4.25 -7.83
CA ARG A 50 -30.90 -3.90 -8.65
C ARG A 50 -30.51 -2.44 -8.39
N PRO A 51 -29.24 -2.15 -8.04
CA PRO A 51 -28.79 -0.78 -7.81
C PRO A 51 -28.82 0.05 -9.11
N ALA A 52 -29.20 1.31 -8.99
CA ALA A 52 -29.35 2.20 -10.13
C ALA A 52 -28.01 2.45 -10.87
N ASP A 53 -26.91 2.38 -10.16
CA ASP A 53 -25.54 2.55 -10.70
C ASP A 53 -24.94 1.24 -11.25
N GLU A 54 -25.72 0.13 -11.23
CA GLU A 54 -25.27 -1.18 -11.71
C GLU A 54 -24.01 -1.68 -11.04
N SER A 55 -23.60 -1.11 -9.92
CA SER A 55 -22.31 -1.37 -9.25
C SER A 55 -21.10 -1.24 -10.19
N MET A 56 -21.14 -0.31 -11.13
CA MET A 56 -20.12 -0.19 -12.17
C MET A 56 -18.77 0.33 -11.66
N GLY A 57 -18.71 1.04 -10.55
CA GLY A 57 -17.48 1.72 -10.10
C GLY A 57 -17.31 3.08 -10.80
N ILE A 58 -16.25 3.84 -10.59
CA ILE A 58 -15.06 3.57 -9.79
C ILE A 58 -15.38 3.89 -8.33
N PHE A 59 -15.17 2.97 -7.39
CA PHE A 59 -15.51 3.20 -5.98
C PHE A 59 -14.30 3.54 -5.10
N ARG A 60 -13.09 3.45 -5.65
CA ARG A 60 -11.85 3.85 -5.00
C ARG A 60 -11.24 5.05 -5.72
N PRO A 61 -10.51 5.92 -5.01
CA PRO A 61 -9.86 7.08 -5.61
C PRO A 61 -8.91 6.70 -6.75
N VAL A 62 -8.80 7.60 -7.73
CA VAL A 62 -7.76 7.55 -8.76
C VAL A 62 -6.64 8.49 -8.32
N TRP A 63 -5.41 7.98 -8.26
CA TRP A 63 -4.25 8.71 -7.78
C TRP A 63 -3.22 8.91 -8.88
N ILE A 64 -2.55 10.03 -8.86
CA ILE A 64 -1.23 10.18 -9.46
C ILE A 64 -0.23 10.16 -8.31
N ARG A 65 0.74 9.25 -8.38
CA ARG A 65 1.84 9.18 -7.43
C ARG A 65 3.14 9.50 -8.16
N TYR A 66 4.03 10.16 -7.49
CA TYR A 66 5.38 10.42 -7.97
C TYR A 66 6.39 10.03 -6.90
N SER A 67 7.53 9.57 -7.35
CA SER A 67 8.68 9.23 -6.51
C SER A 67 9.95 9.74 -7.17
N ASP A 68 11.02 9.84 -6.40
CA ASP A 68 12.37 9.92 -6.97
C ASP A 68 12.80 8.55 -7.51
N ALA A 69 14.09 8.27 -7.60
CA ALA A 69 14.64 7.04 -8.20
C ALA A 69 14.03 5.74 -7.67
N VAL A 70 13.62 5.69 -6.40
CA VAL A 70 13.03 4.49 -5.79
C VAL A 70 11.59 4.76 -5.37
N SER A 71 10.68 3.97 -5.91
CA SER A 71 9.27 3.95 -5.49
C SER A 71 9.00 2.80 -4.52
N MET A 72 8.01 2.99 -3.64
CA MET A 72 7.55 1.99 -2.67
C MET A 72 6.11 1.59 -2.99
N LYS A 73 5.84 0.28 -3.06
CA LYS A 73 4.52 -0.27 -3.36
C LYS A 73 4.10 -1.28 -2.30
N ASN A 74 2.79 -1.42 -2.14
CA ASN A 74 2.17 -2.45 -1.31
C ASN A 74 2.77 -2.57 0.09
N PRO A 75 2.88 -1.48 0.88
CA PRO A 75 3.32 -1.60 2.25
C PRO A 75 2.28 -2.39 3.06
N VAL A 76 2.77 -3.37 3.83
CA VAL A 76 1.96 -4.21 4.70
C VAL A 76 2.61 -4.26 6.07
N ILE A 77 1.83 -4.03 7.11
CA ILE A 77 2.26 -4.20 8.49
C ILE A 77 1.43 -5.32 9.10
N THR A 78 2.10 -6.33 9.59
CA THR A 78 1.46 -7.41 10.35
C THR A 78 1.93 -7.39 11.80
N SER A 79 1.08 -7.85 12.71
CA SER A 79 1.41 -7.94 14.13
C SER A 79 1.16 -9.35 14.64
N LYS A 80 2.05 -9.78 15.55
CA LYS A 80 1.86 -10.94 16.40
C LYS A 80 1.80 -10.45 17.84
N VAL A 81 0.77 -10.81 18.58
CA VAL A 81 0.59 -10.42 19.98
C VAL A 81 0.82 -11.67 20.85
N ASP A 82 1.44 -11.50 22.00
CA ASP A 82 1.39 -12.52 23.04
C ASP A 82 -0.06 -12.72 23.49
N THR A 83 -0.54 -13.95 23.35
CA THR A 83 -1.96 -14.28 23.61
C THR A 83 -2.20 -14.74 25.05
N VAL A 84 -1.17 -14.78 25.89
CA VAL A 84 -1.27 -15.18 27.30
C VAL A 84 -1.39 -13.94 28.18
N GLU A 85 -0.36 -13.09 28.16
CA GLU A 85 -0.27 -11.91 29.01
C GLU A 85 -0.79 -10.64 28.30
N LEU A 86 -0.85 -10.64 26.96
CA LEU A 86 -1.29 -9.53 26.11
C LEU A 86 -0.44 -8.26 26.27
N ASP A 87 0.76 -8.37 26.79
CA ASP A 87 1.64 -7.26 27.14
C ASP A 87 2.79 -7.03 26.13
N GLU A 88 2.94 -7.92 25.15
CA GLU A 88 3.95 -7.80 24.09
C GLU A 88 3.35 -7.98 22.70
N ALA A 89 3.91 -7.22 21.74
CA ALA A 89 3.61 -7.39 20.31
C ALA A 89 4.85 -7.23 19.44
N TRP A 90 4.93 -8.03 18.39
CA TRP A 90 6.00 -8.01 17.39
C TRP A 90 5.40 -7.62 16.04
N LEU A 91 5.92 -6.54 15.49
CA LEU A 91 5.53 -6.06 14.18
C LEU A 91 6.47 -6.58 13.10
N THR A 92 5.90 -6.85 11.94
CA THR A 92 6.64 -7.11 10.70
C THR A 92 6.18 -6.09 9.67
N VAL A 93 7.13 -5.43 9.03
CA VAL A 93 6.88 -4.46 7.95
C VAL A 93 7.39 -5.06 6.65
N GLU A 94 6.54 -5.12 5.66
CA GLU A 94 6.89 -5.52 4.30
C GLU A 94 6.56 -4.38 3.34
N ALA A 95 7.46 -4.11 2.38
CA ALA A 95 7.23 -3.15 1.31
C ALA A 95 8.03 -3.55 0.05
N THR A 96 7.42 -3.40 -1.11
CA THR A 96 8.11 -3.63 -2.38
C THR A 96 8.74 -2.31 -2.84
N LEU A 97 10.07 -2.30 -2.94
CA LEU A 97 10.86 -1.19 -3.46
C LEU A 97 11.25 -1.45 -4.91
N CYS A 98 11.10 -0.45 -5.76
CA CYS A 98 11.46 -0.50 -7.17
C CYS A 98 12.41 0.65 -7.49
N ASN A 99 13.65 0.33 -7.87
CA ASN A 99 14.61 1.29 -8.39
C ASN A 99 14.36 1.47 -9.89
N SER A 100 13.84 2.62 -10.28
CA SER A 100 13.53 2.93 -11.69
C SER A 100 14.72 3.55 -12.43
N SER A 101 15.86 3.76 -11.75
CA SER A 101 17.05 4.32 -12.38
C SER A 101 17.94 3.26 -13.02
N ASP A 102 18.87 3.70 -13.85
CA ASP A 102 19.89 2.90 -14.53
C ASP A 102 21.16 2.67 -13.71
N ALA A 103 21.15 3.08 -12.44
CA ALA A 103 22.25 2.94 -11.49
C ALA A 103 21.82 2.25 -10.20
N GLU A 104 22.79 1.68 -9.47
CA GLU A 104 22.56 1.19 -8.11
C GLU A 104 22.20 2.34 -7.17
N VAL A 105 21.19 2.11 -6.31
CA VAL A 105 20.76 3.08 -5.29
C VAL A 105 20.83 2.46 -3.91
N SER A 106 21.57 3.09 -3.01
CA SER A 106 21.60 2.79 -1.58
C SER A 106 20.79 3.81 -0.80
N GLY A 107 19.92 3.31 0.09
CA GLY A 107 19.04 4.12 0.91
C GLY A 107 18.62 3.44 2.20
N LYS A 108 17.60 3.98 2.84
CA LYS A 108 17.06 3.44 4.10
C LYS A 108 15.54 3.42 4.05
N LEU A 109 14.95 2.29 4.38
CA LEU A 109 13.54 2.20 4.73
C LEU A 109 13.38 2.70 6.17
N ILE A 110 12.61 3.75 6.36
CA ILE A 110 12.35 4.36 7.67
C ILE A 110 10.87 4.21 7.99
N GLY A 111 10.56 3.70 9.17
CA GLY A 111 9.21 3.68 9.71
C GLY A 111 9.10 4.51 10.98
N LYS A 112 8.00 5.25 11.13
CA LYS A 112 7.67 6.03 12.33
C LYS A 112 6.25 5.67 12.77
N PHE A 113 6.07 5.35 14.03
CA PHE A 113 4.77 5.01 14.61
C PHE A 113 4.82 5.16 16.12
N ASP A 114 3.77 5.66 16.74
CA ASP A 114 3.59 5.74 18.20
C ASP A 114 4.84 6.28 18.94
N GLY A 115 5.44 7.34 18.42
CA GLY A 115 6.67 7.94 18.97
C GLY A 115 7.96 7.11 18.74
N LYS A 116 7.85 5.93 18.15
CA LYS A 116 8.97 5.04 17.80
C LYS A 116 9.45 5.28 16.37
N LYS A 117 10.68 4.90 16.10
CA LYS A 117 11.28 4.96 14.76
C LYS A 117 12.21 3.78 14.55
N PHE A 118 12.17 3.23 13.33
CA PHE A 118 13.20 2.30 12.86
C PHE A 118 13.82 2.79 11.56
N SER A 119 14.98 2.24 11.22
CA SER A 119 15.69 2.51 9.98
C SER A 119 16.40 1.22 9.54
N TYR A 120 16.12 0.79 8.32
CA TYR A 120 16.69 -0.43 7.74
C TYR A 120 17.41 -0.10 6.43
N PRO A 121 18.72 -0.39 6.30
CA PRO A 121 19.48 -0.08 5.09
C PRO A 121 19.09 -1.02 3.96
N VAL A 122 18.98 -0.49 2.74
CA VAL A 122 18.67 -1.24 1.54
C VAL A 122 19.50 -0.70 0.38
N THR A 123 20.10 -1.62 -0.38
CA THR A 123 20.73 -1.32 -1.67
C THR A 123 20.00 -2.08 -2.76
N LEU A 124 19.65 -1.39 -3.84
CA LEU A 124 18.95 -1.93 -5.00
C LEU A 124 19.81 -1.71 -6.26
N ALA A 125 20.01 -2.77 -7.03
CA ALA A 125 20.64 -2.64 -8.33
C ALA A 125 19.79 -1.80 -9.30
N ALA A 126 20.36 -1.40 -10.43
CA ALA A 126 19.64 -0.71 -11.50
C ALA A 126 18.41 -1.53 -11.95
N GLY A 127 17.24 -0.92 -12.01
CA GLY A 127 15.98 -1.57 -12.42
C GLY A 127 15.46 -2.65 -11.46
N GLU A 128 16.09 -2.85 -10.29
CA GLU A 128 15.69 -3.91 -9.36
C GLU A 128 14.36 -3.59 -8.67
N THR A 129 13.49 -4.60 -8.62
CA THR A 129 12.30 -4.61 -7.77
C THR A 129 12.44 -5.71 -6.73
N ARG A 130 12.38 -5.35 -5.45
CA ARG A 130 12.53 -6.28 -4.34
C ARG A 130 11.58 -5.98 -3.20
N THR A 131 10.94 -7.02 -2.65
CA THR A 131 10.17 -6.91 -1.42
C THR A 131 11.13 -7.01 -0.24
N ILE A 132 11.11 -5.98 0.59
CA ILE A 132 11.87 -5.87 1.82
C ILE A 132 10.96 -6.29 2.98
N LYS A 133 11.48 -7.11 3.85
CA LYS A 133 10.83 -7.52 5.10
C LYS A 133 11.71 -7.11 6.27
N VAL A 134 11.13 -6.36 7.20
CA VAL A 134 11.80 -5.90 8.43
C VAL A 134 11.01 -6.41 9.63
N THR A 135 11.69 -7.11 10.52
CA THR A 135 11.10 -7.70 11.72
C THR A 135 11.65 -7.04 12.99
N SER A 136 11.15 -7.45 14.14
CA SER A 136 11.69 -7.02 15.45
C SER A 136 13.13 -7.48 15.68
N GLU A 137 13.62 -8.50 14.99
CA GLU A 137 15.02 -8.95 15.03
C GLU A 137 15.93 -7.95 14.32
N ASP A 138 15.44 -7.35 13.21
CA ASP A 138 16.16 -6.34 12.45
C ASP A 138 16.09 -4.96 13.12
N ALA A 139 14.97 -4.67 13.77
CA ALA A 139 14.70 -3.36 14.36
C ALA A 139 13.92 -3.48 15.68
N LYS A 140 14.61 -3.26 16.80
CA LYS A 140 14.03 -3.38 18.16
C LYS A 140 12.77 -2.51 18.37
N ALA A 141 12.61 -1.42 17.63
CA ALA A 141 11.42 -0.57 17.71
C ALA A 141 10.14 -1.29 17.31
N LEU A 142 10.24 -2.37 16.51
CA LEU A 142 9.13 -3.22 16.08
C LEU A 142 8.69 -4.25 17.14
N HIS A 143 9.39 -4.33 18.28
CA HIS A 143 8.94 -5.03 19.46
C HIS A 143 8.28 -4.00 20.41
N MET A 144 7.02 -4.20 20.70
CA MET A 144 6.22 -3.32 21.54
C MET A 144 5.95 -3.98 22.89
N LYS A 145 6.12 -3.21 23.97
CA LYS A 145 5.67 -3.58 25.32
C LYS A 145 4.40 -2.81 25.65
N ASN A 146 3.46 -3.48 26.32
CA ASN A 146 2.14 -2.96 26.69
C ASN A 146 1.43 -2.27 25.52
N PRO A 147 1.24 -2.96 24.38
CA PRO A 147 0.57 -2.37 23.24
C PRO A 147 -0.89 -2.06 23.58
N ARG A 148 -1.43 -0.97 23.03
CA ARG A 148 -2.89 -0.77 23.01
C ARG A 148 -3.48 -1.77 22.05
N LEU A 149 -4.33 -2.67 22.55
CA LEU A 149 -4.94 -3.72 21.74
C LEU A 149 -6.23 -3.25 21.12
N TRP A 150 -6.52 -3.75 19.91
CA TRP A 150 -7.80 -3.55 19.28
C TRP A 150 -8.83 -4.50 19.89
N TRP A 151 -9.90 -3.93 20.39
CA TRP A 151 -11.08 -4.68 20.85
C TRP A 151 -12.31 -4.20 20.11
N CYS A 152 -13.27 -5.11 19.86
CA CYS A 152 -14.58 -4.68 19.40
C CYS A 152 -15.25 -3.82 20.50
N HIS A 153 -16.10 -2.89 20.07
CA HIS A 153 -16.63 -1.81 20.93
C HIS A 153 -17.36 -2.28 22.20
N ASN A 154 -17.86 -3.52 22.22
CA ASN A 154 -18.52 -4.11 23.39
C ASN A 154 -17.54 -4.79 24.38
N LEU A 155 -16.28 -4.95 24.02
CA LEU A 155 -15.23 -5.54 24.85
C LEU A 155 -14.11 -4.55 25.21
N GLY A 156 -14.05 -3.40 24.56
CA GLY A 156 -13.03 -2.40 24.80
C GLY A 156 -13.01 -1.31 23.74
N THR A 157 -11.82 -0.77 23.47
CA THR A 157 -11.60 0.28 22.48
C THR A 157 -10.97 -0.32 21.21
N PRO A 158 -11.44 0.06 20.01
CA PRO A 158 -10.84 -0.35 18.75
C PRO A 158 -9.58 0.46 18.44
N GLU A 159 -8.52 0.21 19.20
CA GLU A 159 -7.25 0.92 19.07
C GLU A 159 -6.53 0.57 17.77
N ILE A 160 -6.06 1.58 17.07
CA ILE A 160 -5.24 1.44 15.86
C ILE A 160 -3.96 2.27 15.98
N TYR A 161 -2.94 1.82 15.28
CA TYR A 161 -1.68 2.53 15.13
C TYR A 161 -1.50 2.93 13.67
N ASN A 162 -1.06 4.16 13.46
CA ASN A 162 -0.63 4.62 12.15
C ASN A 162 0.90 4.49 12.04
N MET A 163 1.37 4.07 10.89
CA MET A 163 2.80 3.99 10.60
C MET A 163 3.12 4.74 9.32
N ASP A 164 3.96 5.77 9.43
CA ASP A 164 4.53 6.45 8.28
C ASP A 164 5.77 5.70 7.82
N LEU A 165 5.78 5.28 6.56
CA LEU A 165 6.91 4.65 5.91
C LEU A 165 7.51 5.60 4.89
N SER A 166 8.84 5.70 4.83
CA SER A 166 9.55 6.46 3.80
C SER A 166 10.82 5.73 3.37
N PHE A 167 11.12 5.80 2.08
CA PHE A 167 12.43 5.40 1.56
C PHE A 167 13.28 6.65 1.32
N VAL A 168 14.45 6.69 1.94
CA VAL A 168 15.32 7.87 1.98
C VAL A 168 16.66 7.55 1.34
N VAL A 169 17.04 8.36 0.34
CA VAL A 169 18.30 8.29 -0.40
C VAL A 169 19.03 9.62 -0.19
N ASN A 170 20.28 9.58 0.23
CA ASN A 170 21.10 10.81 0.46
C ASN A 170 20.38 11.88 1.30
N ASN A 171 19.70 11.47 2.37
CA ASN A 171 18.88 12.30 3.27
C ASN A 171 17.65 12.96 2.61
N LYS A 172 17.28 12.57 1.40
CA LYS A 172 16.10 13.04 0.70
C LYS A 172 15.08 11.90 0.58
N VAL A 173 13.81 12.20 0.83
CA VAL A 173 12.73 11.22 0.67
C VAL A 173 12.54 10.93 -0.81
N SER A 174 12.68 9.66 -1.20
CA SER A 174 12.40 9.19 -2.55
C SER A 174 10.92 8.83 -2.73
N ASP A 175 10.33 8.15 -1.77
CA ASP A 175 8.89 7.86 -1.74
C ASP A 175 8.41 7.67 -0.29
N SER A 176 7.11 7.85 -0.05
CA SER A 176 6.51 7.70 1.28
C SER A 176 5.06 7.22 1.22
N HIS A 177 4.65 6.55 2.30
CA HIS A 177 3.29 6.10 2.58
C HIS A 177 2.91 6.39 4.04
N SER A 178 1.68 6.81 4.27
CA SER A 178 1.04 6.98 5.59
C SER A 178 -0.33 6.33 5.63
#